data_d94921d6500a82c0a8c8d10d457865d7
#
_entry.id   d94921d6500a82c0a8c8d10d457865d7
#
_cell.length_a   1.000
_cell.length_b   1.000
_cell.length_c   1.000
_cell.angle_alpha   90.00
_cell.angle_beta   90.00
_cell.angle_gamma   90.00
#
_symmetry.space_group_name_H-M   'P 1'
#
loop_
_entity.id
_entity.type
_entity.pdbx_description
1 polymer ?
#
loop_
_entity_poly.entity_id
_entity_poly.type
_entity_poly.pdbx_seq_one_letter_code
_entity_poly.pdbx_strand_id
1 'polypeptide(L)'
;AYFLAASPDRKTLYVGGAFSTVNGAAHSRFVAFDIASGQVSPLVPNLGLNGSVKAIAASGDDLYIGGAFTSVAGEAHSRLAKLSLAGGQFALDSSWRAGASDEVRDLVADPLSGRLIVAGWFKSLDGYTSSGHLGAVTLASGGLANWASHPGYEVLDIARCGTKLYAA
;
A
#
# COMPACT_ATOMS: atom_id res chain seq x y z
N ALA A 1 12.69 -0.65 -8.81
CA ALA A 1 11.44 -0.08 -8.30
C ALA A 1 10.28 -0.53 -9.18
N TYR A 2 9.11 -0.70 -8.57
CA TYR A 2 7.86 -0.98 -9.29
C TYR A 2 6.87 0.16 -9.16
N PHE A 3 6.92 0.90 -8.06
CA PHE A 3 5.99 1.96 -7.75
C PHE A 3 6.69 3.16 -7.11
N LEU A 4 6.20 4.35 -7.43
CA LEU A 4 6.65 5.63 -6.87
C LEU A 4 5.42 6.43 -6.44
N ALA A 5 5.45 6.99 -5.24
CA ALA A 5 4.44 7.92 -4.76
C ALA A 5 5.09 9.11 -4.04
N ALA A 6 4.62 10.31 -4.30
CA ALA A 6 5.02 11.47 -3.51
C ALA A 6 4.10 11.64 -2.30
N SER A 7 4.65 12.13 -1.19
CA SER A 7 3.85 12.57 -0.04
C SER A 7 2.91 13.73 -0.43
N PRO A 8 1.79 13.94 0.27
CA PRO A 8 0.87 15.04 -0.03
C PRO A 8 1.54 16.42 -0.03
N ASP A 9 2.53 16.65 0.84
CA ASP A 9 3.32 17.88 0.92
C ASP A 9 4.46 17.97 -0.11
N ARG A 10 4.64 16.91 -0.94
CA ARG A 10 5.68 16.77 -1.98
C ARG A 10 7.12 16.87 -1.47
N LYS A 11 7.38 16.58 -0.21
CA LYS A 11 8.73 16.58 0.35
C LYS A 11 9.37 15.20 0.33
N THR A 12 8.58 14.14 0.33
CA THR A 12 9.04 12.77 0.39
C THR A 12 8.62 11.98 -0.84
N LEU A 13 9.53 11.23 -1.42
CA LEU A 13 9.27 10.23 -2.45
C LEU A 13 9.33 8.84 -1.84
N TYR A 14 8.22 8.14 -1.83
CA TYR A 14 8.13 6.74 -1.44
C TYR A 14 8.42 5.84 -2.65
N VAL A 15 9.25 4.82 -2.44
CA VAL A 15 9.67 3.89 -3.50
C VAL A 15 9.43 2.47 -3.06
N GLY A 16 8.58 1.76 -3.78
CA GLY A 16 8.31 0.34 -3.62
C GLY A 16 8.99 -0.50 -4.70
N GLY A 17 9.39 -1.72 -4.39
CA GLY A 17 10.04 -2.59 -5.38
C GLY A 17 10.42 -3.97 -4.87
N ALA A 18 11.38 -4.60 -5.56
CA ALA A 18 11.96 -5.91 -5.19
C ALA A 18 13.41 -5.79 -4.69
N PHE A 19 13.91 -4.58 -4.46
CA PHE A 19 15.27 -4.35 -3.97
C PHE A 19 15.43 -4.77 -2.50
N SER A 20 16.65 -5.07 -2.10
CA SER A 20 17.02 -5.38 -0.72
C SER A 20 17.95 -4.34 -0.10
N THR A 21 18.61 -3.53 -0.93
CA THR A 21 19.56 -2.50 -0.50
C THR A 21 19.35 -1.22 -1.30
N VAL A 22 19.67 -0.09 -0.67
CA VAL A 22 19.75 1.23 -1.29
C VAL A 22 21.01 1.92 -0.77
N ASN A 23 21.87 2.41 -1.66
CA ASN A 23 23.15 3.04 -1.31
C ASN A 23 24.02 2.18 -0.36
N GLY A 24 23.96 0.84 -0.49
CA GLY A 24 24.69 -0.10 0.35
C GLY A 24 24.05 -0.43 1.71
N ALA A 25 23.02 0.30 2.12
CA ALA A 25 22.26 0.02 3.34
C ALA A 25 21.07 -0.92 3.08
N ALA A 26 20.68 -1.70 4.10
CA ALA A 26 19.55 -2.61 3.99
C ALA A 26 18.23 -1.85 3.97
N HIS A 27 17.47 -2.00 2.89
CA HIS A 27 16.12 -1.48 2.71
C HIS A 27 15.27 -2.53 1.99
N SER A 28 14.53 -3.32 2.77
CA SER A 28 13.74 -4.43 2.22
C SER A 28 12.50 -3.90 1.50
N ARG A 29 12.63 -3.69 0.19
CA ARG A 29 11.56 -3.48 -0.79
C ARG A 29 10.77 -2.18 -0.66
N PHE A 30 11.08 -1.36 0.36
CA PHE A 30 10.43 -0.08 0.59
C PHE A 30 11.42 0.91 1.18
N VAL A 31 11.45 2.14 0.66
CA VAL A 31 12.31 3.23 1.10
C VAL A 31 11.66 4.58 0.83
N ALA A 32 12.04 5.60 1.58
CA ALA A 32 11.67 6.97 1.32
C ALA A 32 12.92 7.80 0.99
N PHE A 33 12.76 8.79 0.12
CA PHE A 33 13.76 9.80 -0.19
C PHE A 33 13.22 11.19 0.12
N ASP A 34 14.06 12.05 0.64
CA ASP A 34 13.80 13.48 0.68
C ASP A 34 13.96 14.05 -0.74
N ILE A 35 12.92 14.69 -1.27
CA ILE A 35 12.90 15.14 -2.67
C ILE A 35 13.90 16.29 -2.90
N ALA A 36 14.09 17.16 -1.93
CA ALA A 36 14.96 18.33 -2.08
C ALA A 36 16.45 17.95 -2.11
N SER A 37 16.86 17.02 -1.24
CA SER A 37 18.27 16.60 -1.14
C SER A 37 18.60 15.35 -1.96
N GLY A 38 17.61 14.55 -2.37
CA GLY A 38 17.79 13.25 -3.00
C GLY A 38 18.33 12.16 -2.06
N GLN A 39 18.43 12.42 -0.76
CA GLN A 39 18.96 11.48 0.21
C GLN A 39 17.87 10.53 0.73
N VAL A 40 18.30 9.33 1.17
CA VAL A 40 17.41 8.40 1.85
C VAL A 40 16.88 9.06 3.12
N SER A 41 15.56 9.09 3.24
CA SER A 41 14.87 9.67 4.39
C SER A 41 14.76 8.65 5.52
N PRO A 42 15.02 9.03 6.78
CA PRO A 42 14.84 8.15 7.92
C PRO A 42 13.37 7.89 8.28
N LEU A 43 12.43 8.52 7.59
CA LEU A 43 10.98 8.34 7.83
C LEU A 43 10.52 6.88 7.69
N VAL A 44 11.15 6.12 6.78
CA VAL A 44 10.85 4.71 6.57
C VAL A 44 12.05 3.87 6.99
N PRO A 45 12.00 3.23 8.18
CA PRO A 45 13.02 2.28 8.59
C PRO A 45 12.95 1.00 7.73
N ASN A 46 13.96 0.13 7.87
CA ASN A 46 13.89 -1.18 7.23
C ASN A 46 12.80 -2.04 7.88
N LEU A 47 11.68 -2.20 7.19
CA LEU A 47 10.49 -2.93 7.67
C LEU A 47 10.60 -4.45 7.50
N GLY A 48 11.72 -4.99 7.01
CA GLY A 48 11.90 -6.44 6.86
C GLY A 48 10.85 -7.14 6.00
N LEU A 49 10.36 -6.47 4.96
CA LEU A 49 9.37 -7.03 4.03
C LEU A 49 9.94 -8.27 3.32
N ASN A 50 9.20 -9.38 3.31
CA ASN A 50 9.62 -10.63 2.66
C ASN A 50 9.22 -10.73 1.17
N GLY A 51 8.41 -9.81 0.65
CA GLY A 51 7.98 -9.75 -0.75
C GLY A 51 7.92 -8.32 -1.27
N SER A 52 7.83 -8.17 -2.60
CA SER A 52 7.88 -6.86 -3.27
C SER A 52 6.70 -5.97 -2.89
N VAL A 53 6.98 -4.65 -2.76
CA VAL A 53 5.96 -3.60 -2.70
C VAL A 53 5.70 -3.11 -4.12
N LYS A 54 4.43 -3.11 -4.52
CA LYS A 54 3.97 -2.75 -5.88
C LYS A 54 3.01 -1.58 -5.90
N ALA A 55 2.40 -1.27 -4.76
CA ALA A 55 1.47 -0.17 -4.62
C ALA A 55 1.68 0.56 -3.30
N ILE A 56 1.50 1.87 -3.32
CA ILE A 56 1.62 2.74 -2.15
C ILE A 56 0.55 3.82 -2.27
N ALA A 57 -0.25 4.00 -1.22
CA ALA A 57 -1.20 5.11 -1.12
C ALA A 57 -0.99 5.85 0.20
N ALA A 58 -0.98 7.18 0.16
CA ALA A 58 -0.83 8.03 1.34
C ALA A 58 -2.17 8.69 1.69
N SER A 59 -2.49 8.78 2.98
CA SER A 59 -3.67 9.49 3.47
C SER A 59 -3.39 10.06 4.87
N GLY A 60 -3.26 11.38 4.97
CA GLY A 60 -2.80 12.02 6.20
C GLY A 60 -1.43 11.52 6.62
N ASP A 61 -1.31 11.08 7.86
CA ASP A 61 -0.09 10.53 8.45
C ASP A 61 0.03 9.00 8.26
N ASP A 62 -0.81 8.42 7.42
CA ASP A 62 -0.82 6.98 7.16
C ASP A 62 -0.33 6.67 5.74
N LEU A 63 0.41 5.57 5.62
CA LEU A 63 0.78 4.95 4.35
C LEU A 63 0.18 3.55 4.28
N TYR A 64 -0.43 3.25 3.16
CA TYR A 64 -0.92 1.92 2.82
C TYR A 64 -0.01 1.32 1.76
N ILE A 65 0.48 0.13 2.01
CA ILE A 65 1.37 -0.59 1.08
C ILE A 65 0.71 -1.87 0.62
N GLY A 66 0.86 -2.17 -0.66
CA GLY A 66 0.36 -3.37 -1.31
C GLY A 66 1.43 -4.07 -2.12
N GLY A 67 1.30 -5.38 -2.34
CA GLY A 67 2.26 -6.12 -3.16
C GLY A 67 2.16 -7.62 -3.04
N ALA A 68 3.32 -8.30 -3.08
CA ALA A 68 3.44 -9.76 -3.00
C ALA A 68 3.95 -10.26 -1.64
N PHE A 69 4.14 -9.38 -0.67
CA PHE A 69 4.64 -9.74 0.66
C PHE A 69 3.59 -10.49 1.49
N THR A 70 4.06 -11.28 2.45
CA THR A 70 3.23 -11.99 3.43
C THR A 70 3.60 -11.65 4.86
N SER A 71 4.68 -10.86 5.06
CA SER A 71 5.06 -10.34 6.37
C SER A 71 5.68 -8.96 6.28
N VAL A 72 5.45 -8.16 7.33
CA VAL A 72 6.00 -6.82 7.55
C VAL A 72 6.46 -6.74 8.99
N ALA A 73 7.67 -6.29 9.25
CA ALA A 73 8.26 -6.17 10.60
C ALA A 73 8.18 -7.47 11.44
N GLY A 74 8.20 -8.63 10.79
CA GLY A 74 8.07 -9.94 11.45
C GLY A 74 6.63 -10.39 11.72
N GLU A 75 5.63 -9.54 11.49
CA GLU A 75 4.22 -9.89 11.63
C GLU A 75 3.61 -10.38 10.30
N ALA A 76 2.61 -11.27 10.38
CA ALA A 76 1.90 -11.77 9.21
C ALA A 76 0.94 -10.71 8.64
N HIS A 77 1.18 -10.31 7.39
CA HIS A 77 0.36 -9.37 6.63
C HIS A 77 0.23 -9.84 5.18
N SER A 78 -0.97 -10.29 4.81
CA SER A 78 -1.21 -10.85 3.47
C SER A 78 -1.41 -9.74 2.43
N ARG A 79 -0.33 -9.33 1.77
CA ARG A 79 -0.27 -8.41 0.63
C ARG A 79 -0.71 -6.97 0.90
N LEU A 80 -1.21 -6.66 2.09
CA LEU A 80 -1.65 -5.34 2.49
C LEU A 80 -1.14 -5.02 3.88
N ALA A 81 -0.69 -3.79 4.11
CA ALA A 81 -0.36 -3.29 5.45
C ALA A 81 -0.55 -1.77 5.51
N LYS A 82 -0.81 -1.29 6.71
CA LYS A 82 -0.84 0.12 7.06
C LYS A 82 0.38 0.47 7.90
N LEU A 83 1.01 1.57 7.56
CA LEU A 83 2.09 2.18 8.34
C LEU A 83 1.60 3.53 8.83
N SER A 84 1.73 3.80 10.12
CA SER A 84 1.35 5.08 10.71
C SER A 84 2.58 5.83 11.20
N LEU A 85 2.59 7.14 11.03
CA LEU A 85 3.68 7.99 11.48
C LEU A 85 3.65 8.11 13.02
N ALA A 86 4.70 7.59 13.66
CA ALA A 86 4.85 7.61 15.11
C ALA A 86 6.29 8.01 15.47
N GLY A 87 6.45 9.00 16.33
CA GLY A 87 7.78 9.44 16.77
C GLY A 87 8.72 9.90 15.64
N GLY A 88 8.16 10.39 14.52
CA GLY A 88 8.92 10.85 13.36
C GLY A 88 9.35 9.76 12.39
N GLN A 89 8.87 8.53 12.56
CA GLN A 89 9.10 7.42 11.63
C GLN A 89 7.80 6.65 11.39
N PHE A 90 7.67 6.03 10.22
CA PHE A 90 6.58 5.11 9.93
C PHE A 90 6.81 3.76 10.62
N ALA A 91 5.82 3.31 11.35
CA ALA A 91 5.77 1.99 11.99
C ALA A 91 4.55 1.22 11.51
N LEU A 92 4.63 -0.12 11.55
CA LEU A 92 3.51 -0.98 11.24
C LEU A 92 2.36 -0.74 12.24
N ASP A 93 1.16 -0.47 11.71
CA ASP A 93 -0.06 -0.45 12.50
C ASP A 93 -0.61 -1.87 12.59
N SER A 94 -0.21 -2.60 13.64
CA SER A 94 -0.62 -3.99 13.88
C SER A 94 -2.11 -4.15 14.19
N SER A 95 -2.82 -3.07 14.46
CA SER A 95 -4.28 -3.10 14.67
C SER A 95 -5.07 -3.07 13.37
N TRP A 96 -4.47 -2.53 12.29
CA TRP A 96 -5.10 -2.50 10.99
C TRP A 96 -4.93 -3.85 10.29
N ARG A 97 -6.04 -4.54 10.07
CA ARG A 97 -6.05 -5.88 9.50
C ARG A 97 -6.85 -5.91 8.22
N ALA A 98 -6.17 -5.97 7.10
CA ALA A 98 -6.72 -6.27 5.80
C ALA A 98 -5.79 -7.23 5.10
N GLY A 99 -6.34 -8.10 4.26
CA GLY A 99 -5.55 -9.06 3.52
C GLY A 99 -6.16 -9.38 2.16
N ALA A 100 -5.30 -9.60 1.17
CA ALA A 100 -5.69 -10.08 -0.14
C ALA A 100 -5.17 -11.51 -0.35
N SER A 101 -5.93 -12.34 -1.06
CA SER A 101 -5.55 -13.75 -1.33
C SER A 101 -4.39 -13.87 -2.30
N ASP A 102 -4.13 -12.83 -3.12
CA ASP A 102 -3.03 -12.76 -4.06
C ASP A 102 -2.53 -11.31 -4.21
N GLU A 103 -1.58 -11.11 -5.12
CA GLU A 103 -0.84 -9.88 -5.30
C GLU A 103 -1.73 -8.64 -5.49
N VAL A 104 -1.45 -7.62 -4.70
CA VAL A 104 -2.01 -6.27 -4.87
C VAL A 104 -1.12 -5.50 -5.84
N ARG A 105 -1.74 -4.91 -6.86
CA ARG A 105 -1.07 -4.20 -7.95
C ARG A 105 -1.16 -2.70 -7.83
N ASP A 106 -2.30 -2.20 -7.34
CA ASP A 106 -2.50 -0.78 -7.15
C ASP A 106 -3.42 -0.46 -5.97
N LEU A 107 -3.26 0.75 -5.42
CA LEU A 107 -3.97 1.26 -4.24
C LEU A 107 -4.36 2.72 -4.47
N VAL A 108 -5.61 3.06 -4.18
CA VAL A 108 -6.08 4.44 -4.12
C VAL A 108 -6.75 4.70 -2.78
N ALA A 109 -6.19 5.62 -2.00
CA ALA A 109 -6.85 6.11 -0.79
C ALA A 109 -7.92 7.16 -1.14
N ASP A 110 -9.11 6.98 -0.61
CA ASP A 110 -10.19 7.95 -0.67
C ASP A 110 -10.60 8.40 0.74
N PRO A 111 -9.96 9.44 1.27
CA PRO A 111 -10.23 9.94 2.62
C PRO A 111 -11.67 10.46 2.78
N LEU A 112 -12.29 10.95 1.71
CA LEU A 112 -13.66 11.48 1.76
C LEU A 112 -14.69 10.39 2.05
N SER A 113 -14.48 9.19 1.50
CA SER A 113 -15.34 8.03 1.78
C SER A 113 -14.80 7.12 2.88
N GLY A 114 -13.60 7.39 3.41
CA GLY A 114 -12.93 6.55 4.41
C GLY A 114 -12.47 5.19 3.87
N ARG A 115 -12.19 5.07 2.57
CA ARG A 115 -11.90 3.81 1.87
C ARG A 115 -10.50 3.78 1.29
N LEU A 116 -9.89 2.60 1.35
CA LEU A 116 -8.75 2.22 0.52
C LEU A 116 -9.29 1.30 -0.58
N ILE A 117 -9.15 1.73 -1.82
CA ILE A 117 -9.51 0.93 -3.00
C ILE A 117 -8.29 0.10 -3.36
N VAL A 118 -8.52 -1.18 -3.59
CA VAL A 118 -7.48 -2.20 -3.77
C VAL A 118 -7.72 -2.90 -5.10
N ALA A 119 -6.71 -2.92 -5.95
CA ALA A 119 -6.73 -3.62 -7.24
C ALA A 119 -5.60 -4.63 -7.33
N GLY A 120 -5.81 -5.74 -8.06
CA GLY A 120 -4.76 -6.75 -8.23
C GLY A 120 -5.25 -8.09 -8.75
N TRP A 121 -4.46 -9.13 -8.48
CA TRP A 121 -4.73 -10.51 -8.92
C TRP A 121 -5.52 -11.34 -7.92
N PHE A 122 -5.84 -10.77 -6.76
CA PHE A 122 -6.56 -11.47 -5.71
C PHE A 122 -7.99 -11.83 -6.13
N LYS A 123 -8.47 -12.96 -5.61
CA LYS A 123 -9.86 -13.42 -5.77
C LYS A 123 -10.71 -13.15 -4.53
N SER A 124 -10.05 -12.89 -3.40
CA SER A 124 -10.72 -12.48 -2.17
C SER A 124 -9.95 -11.36 -1.47
N LEU A 125 -10.70 -10.46 -0.86
CA LEU A 125 -10.20 -9.36 -0.05
C LEU A 125 -10.82 -9.51 1.35
N ASP A 126 -10.00 -9.51 2.39
CA ASP A 126 -10.41 -9.73 3.79
C ASP A 126 -11.30 -10.97 3.99
N GLY A 127 -10.97 -12.06 3.25
CA GLY A 127 -11.73 -13.31 3.27
C GLY A 127 -13.00 -13.35 2.41
N TYR A 128 -13.44 -12.25 1.85
CA TYR A 128 -14.62 -12.19 0.96
C TYR A 128 -14.27 -12.45 -0.50
N THR A 129 -14.81 -13.53 -1.06
CA THR A 129 -14.56 -13.96 -2.44
C THR A 129 -15.29 -13.13 -3.50
N SER A 130 -16.29 -12.35 -3.11
CA SER A 130 -17.05 -11.51 -4.04
C SER A 130 -16.33 -10.25 -4.49
N SER A 131 -15.14 -9.97 -3.93
CA SER A 131 -14.35 -8.76 -4.25
C SER A 131 -13.50 -8.89 -5.51
N GLY A 132 -13.40 -10.07 -6.13
CA GLY A 132 -12.42 -10.46 -7.16
C GLY A 132 -11.77 -9.32 -7.94
N HIS A 133 -10.44 -9.21 -7.84
CA HIS A 133 -9.56 -8.29 -8.56
C HIS A 133 -9.69 -6.78 -8.22
N LEU A 134 -10.82 -6.33 -7.66
CA LEU A 134 -11.06 -4.94 -7.28
C LEU A 134 -12.03 -4.88 -6.10
N GLY A 135 -11.65 -4.22 -5.03
CA GLY A 135 -12.46 -4.11 -3.82
C GLY A 135 -12.06 -2.90 -2.98
N ALA A 136 -12.69 -2.73 -1.83
CA ALA A 136 -12.33 -1.68 -0.90
C ALA A 136 -12.35 -2.16 0.54
N VAL A 137 -11.40 -1.64 1.34
CA VAL A 137 -11.35 -1.78 2.79
C VAL A 137 -11.41 -0.42 3.45
N THR A 138 -11.75 -0.36 4.73
CA THR A 138 -11.79 0.92 5.45
C THR A 138 -10.36 1.39 5.78
N LEU A 139 -10.10 2.68 5.62
CA LEU A 139 -8.82 3.29 6.00
C LEU A 139 -8.55 3.14 7.51
N ALA A 140 -9.60 3.20 8.32
CA ALA A 140 -9.46 3.20 9.77
C ALA A 140 -9.09 1.81 10.34
N SER A 141 -9.75 0.73 9.90
CA SER A 141 -9.61 -0.59 10.54
C SER A 141 -9.11 -1.69 9.61
N GLY A 142 -9.14 -1.48 8.30
CA GLY A 142 -8.84 -2.52 7.31
C GLY A 142 -10.00 -3.48 7.04
N GLY A 143 -11.12 -3.38 7.76
CA GLY A 143 -12.28 -4.21 7.51
C GLY A 143 -12.91 -3.94 6.13
N LEU A 144 -13.59 -4.93 5.55
CA LEU A 144 -14.22 -4.80 4.24
C LEU A 144 -15.18 -3.60 4.20
N ALA A 145 -15.00 -2.72 3.22
CA ALA A 145 -15.93 -1.63 2.97
C ALA A 145 -17.06 -2.10 2.05
N ASN A 146 -18.27 -1.65 2.32
CA ASN A 146 -19.41 -1.93 1.45
C ASN A 146 -19.24 -1.18 0.11
N TRP A 147 -18.62 -1.86 -0.84
CA TRP A 147 -18.38 -1.36 -2.19
C TRP A 147 -18.32 -2.56 -3.14
N ALA A 148 -19.28 -2.62 -4.05
CA ALA A 148 -19.39 -3.71 -4.98
C ALA A 148 -18.80 -3.31 -6.34
N SER A 149 -17.77 -3.99 -6.74
CA SER A 149 -17.27 -4.02 -8.12
C SER A 149 -16.81 -5.43 -8.41
N HIS A 150 -17.21 -5.97 -9.54
CA HIS A 150 -16.87 -7.34 -9.94
C HIS A 150 -16.31 -7.32 -11.35
N PRO A 151 -15.07 -6.79 -11.56
CA PRO A 151 -14.42 -6.95 -12.85
C PRO A 151 -14.21 -8.45 -13.11
N GLY A 152 -14.52 -8.89 -14.32
CA GLY A 152 -14.33 -10.30 -14.71
C GLY A 152 -12.88 -10.72 -14.89
N TYR A 153 -11.94 -9.77 -14.83
CA TYR A 153 -10.50 -9.96 -15.07
C TYR A 153 -9.67 -9.16 -14.06
N GLU A 154 -8.38 -9.46 -14.01
CA GLU A 154 -7.43 -8.73 -13.17
C GLU A 154 -7.44 -7.23 -13.48
N VAL A 155 -7.31 -6.44 -12.42
CA VAL A 155 -7.17 -4.99 -12.50
C VAL A 155 -5.72 -4.64 -12.15
N LEU A 156 -5.03 -4.00 -13.09
CA LEU A 156 -3.59 -3.72 -12.96
C LEU A 156 -3.30 -2.32 -12.45
N ASP A 157 -4.21 -1.38 -12.72
CA ASP A 157 -4.03 0.03 -12.41
C ASP A 157 -5.39 0.67 -12.10
N ILE A 158 -5.41 1.59 -11.15
CA ILE A 158 -6.60 2.36 -10.79
C ILE A 158 -6.24 3.83 -10.60
N ALA A 159 -7.06 4.69 -11.15
CA ALA A 159 -6.91 6.13 -11.00
C ALA A 159 -8.20 6.78 -10.57
N ARG A 160 -8.11 7.78 -9.70
CA ARG A 160 -9.25 8.58 -9.27
C ARG A 160 -9.18 9.98 -9.87
N CYS A 161 -10.29 10.43 -10.46
CA CYS A 161 -10.48 11.79 -10.90
C CYS A 161 -11.82 12.34 -10.39
N GLY A 162 -11.77 13.25 -9.43
CA GLY A 162 -12.96 13.73 -8.72
C GLY A 162 -13.67 12.59 -7.98
N THR A 163 -14.94 12.34 -8.33
CA THR A 163 -15.76 11.25 -7.77
C THR A 163 -15.71 9.97 -8.59
N LYS A 164 -15.02 9.95 -9.73
CA LYS A 164 -14.92 8.79 -10.62
C LYS A 164 -13.65 8.00 -10.34
N LEU A 165 -13.78 6.67 -10.38
CA LEU A 165 -12.69 5.72 -10.40
C LEU A 165 -12.58 5.12 -11.81
N TYR A 166 -11.38 5.02 -12.32
CA TYR A 166 -11.03 4.35 -13.56
C TYR A 166 -10.18 3.14 -13.22
N ALA A 167 -10.40 2.03 -13.89
CA ALA A 167 -9.65 0.78 -13.72
C ALA A 167 -9.24 0.24 -15.10
N ALA A 168 -8.01 -0.30 -15.18
CA ALA A 168 -7.41 -0.88 -16.37
C ALA A 168 -6.81 -2.27 -16.09
#